data_f117d1e516be9be87923ead9fcfc3758
#
_entry.id   f117d1e516be9be87923ead9fcfc3758
#
_cell.length_a   1.000
_cell.length_b   1.000
_cell.length_c   1.000
_cell.angle_alpha   90.00
_cell.angle_beta   90.00
_cell.angle_gamma   90.00
#
_symmetry.space_group_name_H-M   'P 1'
#
loop_
_entity.id
_entity.type
_entity.pdbx_description
1 polymer ?
#
loop_
_entity_poly.entity_id
_entity_poly.type
_entity_poly.pdbx_seq_one_letter_code
_entity_poly.pdbx_strand_id
1 'polypeptide(L)'
;MCIRDRAEIAWLFEALGIAEKRETSVSKLSFGQQQRVAFIRMLCQPADFMLLDEPMSHLDERNAAVMAGILLEEVRTNGTGVIVTSVGKRFEIEYDKVFSL
;
A
#
# COMPACT_ATOMS: atom_id res chain seq x y z
N MET A 1 2.99 0.55 -17.62
CA MET A 1 3.39 1.96 -17.56
C MET A 1 3.20 2.50 -16.15
N CYS A 2 4.23 3.11 -15.57
CA CYS A 2 4.15 3.67 -14.23
C CYS A 2 3.75 5.15 -14.32
N ILE A 3 2.75 5.54 -13.54
CA ILE A 3 2.25 6.93 -13.52
C ILE A 3 3.01 7.81 -12.53
N ARG A 4 3.99 7.24 -11.80
CA ARG A 4 4.78 7.97 -10.82
C ARG A 4 6.21 8.13 -11.29
N ASP A 5 6.81 9.29 -11.01
CA ASP A 5 8.20 9.53 -11.37
C ASP A 5 9.17 8.87 -10.37
N ARG A 6 10.47 8.94 -10.69
CA ARG A 6 11.50 8.33 -9.84
C ARG A 6 11.55 8.91 -8.43
N ALA A 7 11.31 10.22 -8.30
CA ALA A 7 11.34 10.88 -6.99
C ALA A 7 10.18 10.41 -6.12
N GLU A 8 9.00 10.28 -6.71
CA GLU A 8 7.82 9.77 -5.99
C GLU A 8 8.01 8.32 -5.56
N ILE A 9 8.55 7.48 -6.43
CA ILE A 9 8.84 6.08 -6.13
C ILE A 9 9.87 5.97 -5.00
N ALA A 10 10.94 6.76 -5.07
CA ALA A 10 11.96 6.79 -4.03
C ALA A 10 11.37 7.20 -2.68
N TRP A 11 10.49 8.20 -2.68
CA TRP A 11 9.81 8.64 -1.47
C TRP A 11 8.94 7.53 -0.87
N LEU A 12 8.22 6.78 -1.71
CA LEU A 12 7.39 5.67 -1.24
C LEU A 12 8.23 4.57 -0.57
N PHE A 13 9.35 4.20 -1.19
CA PHE A 13 10.26 3.22 -0.59
C PHE A 13 10.79 3.70 0.75
N GLU A 14 11.16 4.97 0.85
CA GLU A 14 11.67 5.54 2.09
C GLU A 14 10.57 5.64 3.15
N ALA A 15 9.38 6.13 2.79
CA ALA A 15 8.25 6.26 3.71
C ALA A 15 7.85 4.92 4.32
N LEU A 16 7.93 3.84 3.54
CA LEU A 16 7.58 2.50 3.98
C LEU A 16 8.78 1.73 4.57
N GLY A 17 9.91 2.39 4.75
CA GLY A 17 11.07 1.82 5.43
C GLY A 17 11.82 0.75 4.68
N ILE A 18 11.75 0.75 3.35
CA ILE A 18 12.41 -0.26 2.51
C ILE A 18 13.29 0.36 1.42
N ALA A 19 13.81 1.58 1.68
CA ALA A 19 14.61 2.31 0.69
C ALA A 19 15.84 1.51 0.22
N GLU A 20 16.52 0.81 1.13
CA GLU A 20 17.71 0.02 0.83
C GLU A 20 17.39 -1.26 0.04
N LYS A 21 16.11 -1.59 -0.16
CA LYS A 21 15.69 -2.82 -0.85
C LYS A 21 15.28 -2.60 -2.30
N ARG A 22 15.40 -1.39 -2.84
CA ARG A 22 14.94 -1.08 -4.20
C ARG A 22 15.53 -1.98 -5.28
N GLU A 23 16.81 -2.34 -5.11
CA GLU A 23 17.54 -3.18 -6.07
C GLU A 23 17.55 -4.66 -5.69
N THR A 24 16.86 -5.02 -4.62
CA THR A 24 16.84 -6.39 -4.13
C THR A 24 15.78 -7.20 -4.87
N SER A 25 16.12 -8.43 -5.25
CA SER A 25 15.16 -9.35 -5.85
C SER A 25 14.00 -9.62 -4.88
N VAL A 26 12.76 -9.64 -5.39
CA VAL A 26 11.57 -9.87 -4.57
C VAL A 26 11.66 -11.16 -3.77
N SER A 27 12.27 -12.21 -4.34
CA SER A 27 12.41 -13.50 -3.65
C SER A 27 13.30 -13.43 -2.40
N LYS A 28 14.10 -12.37 -2.25
CA LYS A 28 15.00 -12.18 -1.11
C LYS A 28 14.41 -11.25 -0.04
N LEU A 29 13.19 -10.77 -0.25
CA LEU A 29 12.52 -9.88 0.69
C LEU A 29 11.71 -10.69 1.71
N SER A 30 11.54 -10.14 2.91
CA SER A 30 10.59 -10.69 3.87
C SER A 30 9.18 -10.55 3.33
N PHE A 31 8.23 -11.28 3.91
CA PHE A 31 6.84 -11.21 3.46
C PHE A 31 6.26 -9.80 3.59
N GLY A 32 6.52 -9.13 4.71
CA GLY A 32 6.07 -7.75 4.92
C GLY A 32 6.72 -6.77 3.94
N GLN A 33 7.99 -6.97 3.60
CA GLN A 33 8.67 -6.16 2.59
C GLN A 33 8.06 -6.40 1.21
N GLN A 34 7.74 -7.66 0.88
CA GLN A 34 7.07 -7.98 -0.37
C GLN A 34 5.70 -7.30 -0.47
N GLN A 35 4.95 -7.27 0.63
CA GLN A 35 3.66 -6.58 0.67
C GLN A 35 3.81 -5.08 0.39
N ARG A 36 4.81 -4.43 0.99
CA ARG A 36 5.05 -3.01 0.77
C ARG A 36 5.48 -2.71 -0.66
N VAL A 37 6.32 -3.56 -1.24
CA VAL A 37 6.70 -3.42 -2.66
C VAL A 37 5.48 -3.60 -3.57
N ALA A 38 4.63 -4.58 -3.29
CA ALA A 38 3.41 -4.81 -4.05
C ALA A 38 2.47 -3.60 -3.97
N PHE A 39 2.35 -2.99 -2.80
CA PHE A 39 1.57 -1.78 -2.60
C PHE A 39 2.10 -0.63 -3.46
N ILE A 40 3.41 -0.41 -3.47
CA ILE A 40 4.05 0.61 -4.30
C ILE A 40 3.80 0.35 -5.79
N ARG A 41 3.94 -0.90 -6.23
CA ARG A 41 3.68 -1.27 -7.62
C ARG A 41 2.24 -0.97 -8.03
N MET A 42 1.29 -1.24 -7.12
CA MET A 42 -0.10 -0.93 -7.36
C MET A 42 -0.31 0.58 -7.55
N LEU A 43 0.34 1.40 -6.73
CA LEU A 43 0.25 2.86 -6.83
C LEU A 43 0.86 3.40 -8.13
N CYS A 44 1.75 2.65 -8.75
CA CYS A 44 2.37 3.04 -10.02
C CYS A 44 1.46 2.80 -11.22
N GLN A 45 0.42 2.00 -11.07
CA GLN A 45 -0.48 1.65 -12.17
C GLN A 45 -1.70 2.57 -12.19
N PRO A 46 -2.12 3.05 -13.38
CA PRO A 46 -3.38 3.78 -13.47
C PRO A 46 -4.54 2.82 -13.21
N ALA A 47 -5.43 3.18 -12.28
CA ALA A 47 -6.57 2.35 -11.93
C ALA A 47 -7.68 3.20 -11.33
N ASP A 48 -8.92 2.82 -11.61
CA ASP A 48 -10.10 3.43 -11.00
C ASP A 48 -10.38 2.85 -9.63
N PHE A 49 -10.02 1.59 -9.43
CA PHE A 49 -10.18 0.88 -8.16
C PHE A 49 -8.92 0.15 -7.76
N MET A 50 -8.68 0.10 -6.46
CA MET A 50 -7.57 -0.66 -5.87
C MET A 50 -8.16 -1.73 -4.96
N LEU A 51 -7.68 -2.96 -5.11
CA LEU A 51 -8.10 -4.08 -4.30
C LEU A 51 -6.94 -4.51 -3.41
N LEU A 52 -7.15 -4.44 -2.10
CA LEU A 52 -6.15 -4.80 -1.11
C LEU A 52 -6.65 -5.99 -0.30
N ASP A 53 -5.95 -7.12 -0.43
CA ASP A 53 -6.29 -8.35 0.28
C ASP A 53 -5.34 -8.56 1.44
N GLU A 54 -5.87 -8.49 2.66
CA GLU A 54 -5.09 -8.65 3.88
C GLU A 54 -3.83 -7.76 3.93
N PRO A 55 -3.96 -6.45 3.62
CA PRO A 55 -2.76 -5.61 3.43
C PRO A 55 -1.94 -5.41 4.69
N MET A 56 -2.52 -5.64 5.87
CA MET A 56 -1.85 -5.39 7.14
C MET A 56 -1.28 -6.65 7.80
N SER A 57 -1.42 -7.83 7.17
CA SER A 57 -1.12 -9.10 7.84
C SER A 57 0.33 -9.26 8.31
N HIS A 58 1.28 -8.55 7.68
CA HIS A 58 2.70 -8.62 8.03
C HIS A 58 3.32 -7.25 8.23
N LEU A 59 2.53 -6.28 8.65
CA LEU A 59 2.98 -4.91 8.91
C LEU A 59 2.90 -4.61 10.41
N ASP A 60 3.88 -3.85 10.91
CA ASP A 60 3.78 -3.27 12.25
C ASP A 60 2.85 -2.05 12.21
N GLU A 61 2.54 -1.50 13.38
CA GLU A 61 1.61 -0.37 13.48
C GLU A 61 2.10 0.87 12.75
N ARG A 62 3.42 1.13 12.78
CA ARG A 62 4.00 2.29 12.10
C ARG A 62 3.83 2.18 10.59
N ASN A 63 4.20 1.04 10.03
CA ASN A 63 4.08 0.83 8.58
C ASN A 63 2.62 0.78 8.14
N ALA A 64 1.75 0.22 8.96
CA ALA A 64 0.31 0.20 8.69
C ALA A 64 -0.25 1.63 8.65
N ALA A 65 0.14 2.49 9.59
CA ALA A 65 -0.29 3.88 9.62
C ALA A 65 0.21 4.66 8.41
N VAL A 66 1.47 4.45 8.02
CA VAL A 66 2.05 5.09 6.83
C VAL A 66 1.31 4.66 5.57
N MET A 67 1.06 3.36 5.43
CA MET A 67 0.33 2.83 4.27
C MET A 67 -1.10 3.39 4.21
N ALA A 68 -1.78 3.47 5.35
CA ALA A 68 -3.12 4.04 5.43
C ALA A 68 -3.13 5.51 4.99
N GLY A 69 -2.15 6.29 5.44
CA GLY A 69 -2.02 7.70 5.06
C GLY A 69 -1.81 7.87 3.56
N ILE A 70 -0.95 7.06 2.96
CA ILE A 70 -0.70 7.08 1.52
C ILE A 70 -1.97 6.72 0.76
N LEU A 71 -2.69 5.71 1.23
CA LEU A 71 -3.92 5.24 0.61
C LEU A 71 -5.01 6.32 0.62
N LEU A 72 -5.19 7.00 1.75
CA LEU A 72 -6.16 8.08 1.88
C LEU A 72 -5.81 9.25 0.96
N GLU A 73 -4.53 9.57 0.84
CA GLU A 73 -4.07 10.63 -0.07
C GLU A 73 -4.39 10.29 -1.53
N GLU A 74 -4.20 9.03 -1.90
CA GLU A 74 -4.52 8.54 -3.24
C GLU A 74 -6.01 8.66 -3.56
N VAL A 75 -6.85 8.25 -2.60
CA VAL A 75 -8.30 8.37 -2.74
C VAL A 75 -8.72 9.83 -2.89
N ARG A 76 -8.19 10.70 -2.04
CA ARG A 76 -8.55 12.11 -2.04
C ARG A 76 -8.06 12.85 -3.28
N THR A 77 -6.85 12.54 -3.75
CA THR A 77 -6.23 13.26 -4.86
C THR A 77 -6.73 12.76 -6.22
N ASN A 78 -6.88 11.46 -6.38
CA ASN A 78 -7.20 10.85 -7.66
C ASN A 78 -8.60 10.27 -7.75
N GLY A 79 -9.37 10.29 -6.66
CA GLY A 79 -10.72 9.75 -6.63
C GLY A 79 -10.79 8.23 -6.81
N THR A 80 -9.69 7.55 -6.52
CA THR A 80 -9.61 6.10 -6.67
C THR A 80 -10.49 5.40 -5.64
N GLY A 81 -11.30 4.43 -6.08
CA GLY A 81 -12.06 3.58 -5.17
C GLY A 81 -11.16 2.51 -4.57
N VAL A 82 -11.37 2.19 -3.30
CA VAL A 82 -10.54 1.20 -2.59
C VAL A 82 -11.43 0.15 -1.93
N ILE A 83 -11.08 -1.10 -2.15
CA ILE A 83 -11.73 -2.25 -1.50
C ILE A 83 -10.66 -2.98 -0.69
N VAL A 84 -10.89 -3.12 0.60
CA VAL A 84 -9.96 -3.80 1.51
C VAL A 84 -10.65 -5.03 2.09
N THR A 85 -10.00 -6.18 1.96
CA THR A 85 -10.44 -7.39 2.64
C THR A 85 -9.52 -7.66 3.82
N SER A 86 -10.08 -8.07 4.95
CA SER A 86 -9.28 -8.37 6.13
C SER A 86 -10.00 -9.36 7.03
N VAL A 87 -9.22 -10.10 7.80
CA VAL A 87 -9.71 -11.00 8.86
C VAL A 87 -9.16 -10.47 10.19
N GLY A 88 -10.00 -9.77 10.94
CA GLY A 88 -9.63 -9.21 12.23
C GLY A 88 -9.02 -7.83 12.15
N LYS A 89 -7.76 -7.73 11.74
CA LYS A 89 -7.03 -6.46 11.74
C LYS A 89 -7.27 -5.68 10.44
N ARG A 90 -7.58 -4.39 10.56
CA ARG A 90 -7.80 -3.51 9.41
C ARG A 90 -7.19 -2.13 9.68
N PHE A 91 -7.06 -1.32 8.61
CA PHE A 91 -6.57 0.05 8.77
C PHE A 91 -7.53 0.87 9.64
N GLU A 92 -6.96 1.76 10.45
CA GLU A 92 -7.73 2.70 11.24
C GLU A 92 -8.06 3.92 10.39
N ILE A 93 -8.97 3.74 9.44
CA ILE A 93 -9.47 4.77 8.54
C ILE A 93 -10.99 4.69 8.50
N GLU A 94 -11.62 5.76 8.01
CA GLU A 94 -13.06 5.80 7.85
C GLU A 94 -13.45 5.06 6.56
N TYR A 95 -14.36 4.10 6.69
CA TYR A 95 -14.88 3.31 5.56
C TYR A 95 -16.29 3.76 5.21
N ASP A 96 -16.56 3.90 3.90
CA ASP A 96 -17.91 4.23 3.44
C ASP A 96 -18.88 3.07 3.69
N LYS A 97 -18.43 1.84 3.48
CA LYS A 97 -19.23 0.64 3.72
C LYS A 97 -18.36 -0.49 4.27
N VAL A 98 -18.94 -1.27 5.18
CA VAL A 98 -18.30 -2.45 5.74
C VAL A 98 -19.26 -3.62 5.60
N PHE A 99 -18.77 -4.73 5.04
CA PHE A 99 -19.54 -5.97 4.88
C PHE A 99 -18.87 -7.06 5.71
N SER A 100 -19.66 -7.77 6.50
CA SER A 100 -19.22 -8.96 7.24
C SER A 100 -19.76 -10.20 6.55
N LEU A 101 -18.88 -11.15 6.33
CA LEU A 101 -19.25 -12.41 5.67
C LEU A 101 -19.42 -13.53 6.67
#